data_4b8ada5948c9bbddde9850718e8b871a
#
_entry.id   4b8ada5948c9bbddde9850718e8b871a
#
_cell.length_a   1.000
_cell.length_b   1.000
_cell.length_c   1.000
_cell.angle_alpha   90.00
_cell.angle_beta   90.00
_cell.angle_gamma   90.00
#
_symmetry.space_group_name_H-M   'P 1'
#
loop_
_entity.id
_entity.type
_entity.pdbx_description
1 polymer ?
#
loop_
_entity_poly.entity_id
_entity_poly.type
_entity_poly.pdbx_seq_one_letter_code
_entity_poly.pdbx_strand_id
1 'polypeptide(L)'
;LPRNASISFTLENAYTETSIKYTPKENKNKDIDLHFLFEGKENKKFEEKIQKFLESIIMHFPFLPHFSLEIHSKNSFPHSTGIASSASSMAALALCLTSIENELDGGMYPALFFEKSSMIARLGSGSACRSVYPYMVVWGKHEAVPFSSNEYAVPFYNEIHPVFKTFKDAILIVSSDEKAVSSRAGHALMEGNPFAESRYKQAENHLTDLVAILKSGDLDRFGEIIENEALTLHALMMCSAPSFMLMLPNTLKIIDLIKTFRTEKGVPLYFTLDAGPNVHVLYPEEHTAEVERFINNTLTDYCEQRKVIFDQVGKGPVRLK
;
A
#
# COMPACT_ATOMS: atom_id res chain seq x y z
N LEU A 1 -5.17 8.97 12.34
CA LEU A 1 -5.88 9.48 11.16
C LEU A 1 -4.88 10.15 10.20
N PRO A 2 -5.16 10.19 8.88
CA PRO A 2 -4.28 10.85 7.92
C PRO A 2 -4.30 12.37 8.11
N ARG A 3 -3.19 13.04 7.78
CA ARG A 3 -3.09 14.51 7.80
C ARG A 3 -3.53 15.13 6.47
N ASN A 4 -3.46 14.35 5.40
CA ASN A 4 -3.97 14.67 4.06
C ASN A 4 -4.56 13.43 3.41
N ALA A 5 -5.44 13.62 2.46
CA ALA A 5 -5.98 12.53 1.68
C ALA A 5 -4.95 11.97 0.69
N SER A 6 -5.14 10.72 0.27
CA SER A 6 -4.23 10.02 -0.64
C SER A 6 -5.00 9.07 -1.55
N ILE A 7 -4.47 8.85 -2.76
CA ILE A 7 -4.99 7.89 -3.73
C ILE A 7 -3.90 6.87 -4.07
N SER A 8 -4.29 5.62 -4.27
CA SER A 8 -3.41 4.56 -4.76
C SER A 8 -4.20 3.56 -5.58
N PHE A 9 -3.53 2.73 -6.35
CA PHE A 9 -4.14 1.55 -6.94
C PHE A 9 -3.60 0.28 -6.27
N THR A 10 -4.46 -0.75 -6.22
CA THR A 10 -4.12 -2.08 -5.73
C THR A 10 -3.28 -2.81 -6.77
N LEU A 11 -2.29 -3.58 -6.34
CA LEU A 11 -1.45 -4.40 -7.21
C LEU A 11 -2.07 -5.78 -7.42
N GLU A 12 -1.81 -6.38 -8.59
CA GLU A 12 -2.35 -7.72 -8.95
C GLU A 12 -1.43 -8.84 -8.46
N ASN A 13 -0.12 -8.72 -8.66
CA ASN A 13 0.86 -9.79 -8.43
C ASN A 13 1.54 -9.70 -7.06
N ALA A 14 1.67 -8.48 -6.50
CA ALA A 14 2.23 -8.26 -5.17
C ALA A 14 1.12 -8.30 -4.12
N TYR A 15 0.87 -9.47 -3.54
CA TYR A 15 -0.22 -9.70 -2.57
C TYR A 15 0.24 -10.49 -1.34
N THR A 16 -0.56 -10.43 -0.30
CA THR A 16 -0.47 -11.29 0.89
C THR A 16 -1.67 -12.24 0.91
N GLU A 17 -1.38 -13.51 1.12
CA GLU A 17 -2.39 -14.53 1.37
C GLU A 17 -2.45 -14.81 2.87
N THR A 18 -3.64 -14.75 3.45
CA THR A 18 -3.87 -15.05 4.87
C THR A 18 -5.07 -15.98 5.01
N SER A 19 -4.94 -17.00 5.85
CA SER A 19 -6.04 -17.87 6.25
C SER A 19 -6.13 -17.94 7.78
N ILE A 20 -7.33 -18.07 8.29
CA ILE A 20 -7.61 -18.24 9.72
C ILE A 20 -8.44 -19.50 9.90
N LYS A 21 -7.92 -20.44 10.66
CA LYS A 21 -8.69 -21.53 11.24
C LYS A 21 -9.10 -21.12 12.63
N TYR A 22 -10.41 -21.21 12.93
CA TYR A 22 -10.93 -20.85 14.24
C TYR A 22 -11.75 -22.01 14.83
N THR A 23 -11.52 -22.29 16.08
CA THR A 23 -12.21 -23.38 16.81
C THR A 23 -12.74 -22.85 18.14
N PRO A 24 -13.98 -23.21 18.56
CA PRO A 24 -14.49 -22.80 19.85
C PRO A 24 -13.56 -23.22 20.99
N LYS A 25 -13.33 -22.32 21.93
CA LYS A 25 -12.53 -22.64 23.12
C LYS A 25 -13.32 -23.48 24.10
N GLU A 26 -12.67 -24.48 24.67
CA GLU A 26 -13.20 -25.23 25.82
C GLU A 26 -13.09 -24.40 27.11
N ASN A 27 -12.04 -23.60 27.23
CA ASN A 27 -11.75 -22.78 28.37
C ASN A 27 -12.38 -21.38 28.23
N LYS A 28 -13.12 -20.92 29.24
CA LYS A 28 -13.84 -19.63 29.24
C LYS A 28 -12.97 -18.43 29.66
N ASN A 29 -11.62 -18.52 29.55
CA ASN A 29 -10.80 -17.36 29.76
C ASN A 29 -11.08 -16.30 28.65
N LYS A 30 -10.85 -15.02 28.97
CA LYS A 30 -11.07 -13.91 28.03
C LYS A 30 -9.86 -13.55 27.19
N ASP A 31 -8.76 -14.30 27.31
CA ASP A 31 -7.54 -14.03 26.55
C ASP A 31 -7.73 -14.50 25.11
N ILE A 32 -7.11 -13.81 24.19
CA ILE A 32 -7.07 -14.24 22.79
C ILE A 32 -6.03 -15.36 22.68
N ASP A 33 -6.46 -16.52 22.21
CA ASP A 33 -5.62 -17.69 21.96
C ASP A 33 -5.21 -17.69 20.50
N LEU A 34 -3.92 -17.44 20.23
CA LEU A 34 -3.36 -17.24 18.91
C LEU A 34 -2.16 -18.14 18.67
N HIS A 35 -2.15 -18.80 17.53
CA HIS A 35 -0.97 -19.42 16.93
C HIS A 35 -0.75 -18.83 15.54
N PHE A 36 0.44 -18.28 15.27
CA PHE A 36 0.73 -17.57 14.03
C PHE A 36 1.91 -18.17 13.28
N LEU A 37 1.70 -18.48 12.00
CA LEU A 37 2.71 -18.97 11.08
C LEU A 37 2.91 -18.00 9.92
N PHE A 38 4.16 -17.59 9.68
CA PHE A 38 4.55 -16.83 8.51
C PHE A 38 5.39 -17.71 7.57
N GLU A 39 4.92 -17.87 6.34
CA GLU A 39 5.54 -18.77 5.34
C GLU A 39 5.76 -20.19 5.89
N GLY A 40 4.80 -20.69 6.66
CA GLY A 40 4.81 -22.03 7.27
C GLY A 40 5.74 -22.17 8.48
N LYS A 41 6.31 -21.08 9.01
CA LYS A 41 7.22 -21.09 10.17
C LYS A 41 6.70 -20.21 11.27
N GLU A 42 6.94 -20.63 12.51
CA GLU A 42 6.67 -19.78 13.69
C GLU A 42 7.52 -18.50 13.62
N ASN A 43 6.89 -17.38 13.90
CA ASN A 43 7.54 -16.07 14.01
C ASN A 43 6.99 -15.31 15.21
N LYS A 44 7.62 -15.48 16.35
CA LYS A 44 7.20 -14.90 17.64
C LYS A 44 7.05 -13.37 17.58
N LYS A 45 7.94 -12.68 16.87
CA LYS A 45 7.87 -11.21 16.72
C LYS A 45 6.61 -10.78 15.98
N PHE A 46 6.21 -11.52 14.95
CA PHE A 46 4.97 -11.25 14.23
C PHE A 46 3.76 -11.67 15.05
N GLU A 47 3.80 -12.82 15.69
CA GLU A 47 2.75 -13.31 16.57
C GLU A 47 2.42 -12.29 17.67
N GLU A 48 3.43 -11.80 18.41
CA GLU A 48 3.25 -10.76 19.43
C GLU A 48 2.62 -9.47 18.87
N LYS A 49 3.00 -9.09 17.64
CA LYS A 49 2.44 -7.92 16.97
C LYS A 49 0.97 -8.13 16.60
N ILE A 50 0.63 -9.31 16.08
CA ILE A 50 -0.75 -9.68 15.74
C ILE A 50 -1.58 -9.82 17.02
N GLN A 51 -1.04 -10.43 18.09
CA GLN A 51 -1.71 -10.54 19.37
C GLN A 51 -2.13 -9.16 19.91
N LYS A 52 -1.18 -8.21 19.99
CA LYS A 52 -1.47 -6.82 20.41
C LYS A 52 -2.50 -6.13 19.52
N PHE A 53 -2.45 -6.40 18.23
CA PHE A 53 -3.45 -5.85 17.30
C PHE A 53 -4.84 -6.42 17.59
N LEU A 54 -4.99 -7.74 17.71
CA LEU A 54 -6.26 -8.40 18.02
C LEU A 54 -6.84 -7.90 19.35
N GLU A 55 -6.01 -7.75 20.38
CA GLU A 55 -6.41 -7.18 21.68
C GLU A 55 -6.95 -5.74 21.52
N SER A 56 -6.31 -4.94 20.69
CA SER A 56 -6.71 -3.54 20.46
C SER A 56 -8.04 -3.38 19.73
N ILE A 57 -8.48 -4.40 18.99
CA ILE A 57 -9.72 -4.40 18.19
C ILE A 57 -10.82 -5.31 18.76
N ILE A 58 -10.64 -5.82 19.98
CA ILE A 58 -11.59 -6.77 20.60
C ILE A 58 -13.02 -6.24 20.67
N MET A 59 -13.18 -4.92 20.83
CA MET A 59 -14.50 -4.26 20.86
C MET A 59 -15.20 -4.30 19.50
N HIS A 60 -14.44 -4.46 18.41
CA HIS A 60 -14.99 -4.58 17.06
C HIS A 60 -15.31 -6.01 16.69
N PHE A 61 -14.70 -6.99 17.37
CA PHE A 61 -14.90 -8.42 17.15
C PHE A 61 -15.09 -9.17 18.49
N PRO A 62 -16.27 -9.06 19.10
CA PRO A 62 -16.55 -9.69 20.42
C PRO A 62 -16.41 -11.20 20.43
N PHE A 63 -16.35 -11.85 19.27
CA PHE A 63 -16.15 -13.29 19.15
C PHE A 63 -14.71 -13.73 19.47
N LEU A 64 -13.71 -12.87 19.32
CA LEU A 64 -12.28 -13.22 19.45
C LEU A 64 -11.94 -13.99 20.73
N PRO A 65 -12.44 -13.63 21.95
CA PRO A 65 -12.15 -14.36 23.16
C PRO A 65 -12.78 -15.76 23.22
N HIS A 66 -13.71 -16.06 22.33
CA HIS A 66 -14.44 -17.33 22.35
C HIS A 66 -13.84 -18.42 21.45
N PHE A 67 -12.83 -18.05 20.65
CA PHE A 67 -12.20 -18.97 19.71
C PHE A 67 -10.68 -19.00 19.87
N SER A 68 -10.09 -20.18 19.63
CA SER A 68 -8.66 -20.34 19.36
C SER A 68 -8.42 -20.09 17.87
N LEU A 69 -7.44 -19.25 17.56
CA LEU A 69 -7.12 -18.81 16.20
C LEU A 69 -5.76 -19.38 15.75
N GLU A 70 -5.74 -20.09 14.64
CA GLU A 70 -4.54 -20.49 13.94
C GLU A 70 -4.47 -19.68 12.63
N ILE A 71 -3.49 -18.77 12.54
CA ILE A 71 -3.35 -17.83 11.41
C ILE A 71 -2.12 -18.20 10.59
N HIS A 72 -2.31 -18.43 9.31
CA HIS A 72 -1.25 -18.62 8.33
C HIS A 72 -1.20 -17.44 7.39
N SER A 73 0.00 -16.86 7.19
CA SER A 73 0.19 -15.75 6.26
C SER A 73 1.45 -15.94 5.44
N LYS A 74 1.40 -15.57 4.16
CA LYS A 74 2.54 -15.57 3.23
C LYS A 74 2.43 -14.43 2.23
N ASN A 75 3.57 -13.98 1.71
CA ASN A 75 3.64 -12.96 0.67
C ASN A 75 4.06 -13.55 -0.67
N SER A 76 3.58 -12.98 -1.78
CA SER A 76 4.08 -13.27 -3.13
C SER A 76 5.39 -12.53 -3.46
N PHE A 77 5.82 -11.61 -2.59
CA PHE A 77 6.98 -10.74 -2.76
C PHE A 77 7.88 -10.79 -1.52
N PRO A 78 9.18 -10.43 -1.63
CA PRO A 78 10.10 -10.46 -0.50
C PRO A 78 9.63 -9.54 0.63
N HIS A 79 9.69 -10.03 1.86
CA HIS A 79 9.34 -9.26 3.05
C HIS A 79 10.37 -8.13 3.28
N SER A 80 9.92 -6.98 3.79
CA SER A 80 10.76 -5.81 4.13
C SER A 80 11.35 -5.00 2.96
N THR A 81 11.05 -5.33 1.71
CA THR A 81 11.59 -4.63 0.52
C THR A 81 10.99 -3.24 0.24
N GLY A 82 10.17 -2.72 1.13
CA GLY A 82 9.55 -1.41 0.92
C GLY A 82 8.22 -1.42 0.14
N ILE A 83 7.76 -2.60 -0.28
CA ILE A 83 6.51 -2.80 -1.03
C ILE A 83 5.29 -2.87 -0.07
N ALA A 84 5.27 -2.05 0.95
CA ALA A 84 4.15 -1.93 1.92
C ALA A 84 3.59 -3.28 2.46
N SER A 85 4.45 -4.29 2.71
CA SER A 85 4.04 -5.63 3.21
C SER A 85 3.15 -5.57 4.46
N SER A 86 3.35 -4.58 5.32
CA SER A 86 2.52 -4.34 6.50
C SER A 86 1.07 -3.97 6.12
N ALA A 87 0.88 -3.19 5.04
CA ALA A 87 -0.44 -2.80 4.59
C ALA A 87 -1.19 -4.00 4.00
N SER A 88 -0.54 -4.76 3.12
CA SER A 88 -1.10 -5.96 2.50
C SER A 88 -1.50 -7.01 3.55
N SER A 89 -0.62 -7.28 4.53
CA SER A 89 -0.89 -8.26 5.61
C SER A 89 -2.04 -7.85 6.51
N MET A 90 -2.12 -6.56 6.90
CA MET A 90 -3.21 -6.08 7.75
C MET A 90 -4.55 -6.04 7.01
N ALA A 91 -4.55 -5.75 5.71
CA ALA A 91 -5.76 -5.84 4.89
C ALA A 91 -6.27 -7.27 4.78
N ALA A 92 -5.39 -8.24 4.49
CA ALA A 92 -5.75 -9.65 4.41
C ALA A 92 -6.29 -10.18 5.75
N LEU A 93 -5.64 -9.83 6.87
CA LEU A 93 -6.11 -10.19 8.21
C LEU A 93 -7.48 -9.58 8.53
N ALA A 94 -7.69 -8.30 8.23
CA ALA A 94 -8.96 -7.62 8.47
C ALA A 94 -10.11 -8.25 7.66
N LEU A 95 -9.86 -8.58 6.39
CA LEU A 95 -10.83 -9.29 5.54
C LEU A 95 -11.20 -10.66 6.11
N CYS A 96 -10.22 -11.44 6.61
CA CYS A 96 -10.48 -12.73 7.26
C CYS A 96 -11.33 -12.56 8.53
N LEU A 97 -10.99 -11.62 9.41
CA LEU A 97 -11.74 -11.37 10.65
C LEU A 97 -13.18 -10.93 10.37
N THR A 98 -13.37 -10.01 9.42
CA THR A 98 -14.73 -9.59 9.01
C THR A 98 -15.49 -10.73 8.33
N SER A 99 -14.80 -11.63 7.60
CA SER A 99 -15.42 -12.83 7.03
C SER A 99 -15.92 -13.80 8.10
N ILE A 100 -15.16 -14.01 9.17
CA ILE A 100 -15.60 -14.84 10.31
C ILE A 100 -16.85 -14.24 10.96
N GLU A 101 -16.85 -12.94 11.24
CA GLU A 101 -18.00 -12.26 11.80
C GLU A 101 -19.23 -12.39 10.88
N ASN A 102 -19.03 -12.14 9.58
CA ASN A 102 -20.11 -12.29 8.59
C ASN A 102 -20.71 -13.70 8.54
N GLU A 103 -19.92 -14.73 8.81
CA GLU A 103 -20.38 -16.11 8.93
C GLU A 103 -21.13 -16.35 10.25
N LEU A 104 -20.62 -15.83 11.37
CA LEU A 104 -21.21 -16.01 12.70
C LEU A 104 -22.54 -15.25 12.86
N ASP A 105 -22.67 -14.07 12.25
CA ASP A 105 -23.85 -13.20 12.35
C ASP A 105 -24.91 -13.48 11.27
N GLY A 106 -24.67 -14.45 10.39
CA GLY A 106 -25.64 -14.84 9.36
C GLY A 106 -25.70 -13.95 8.14
N GLY A 107 -24.71 -13.11 7.92
CA GLY A 107 -24.55 -12.30 6.71
C GLY A 107 -24.44 -10.79 6.94
N MET A 108 -23.68 -10.13 6.08
CA MET A 108 -23.46 -8.68 6.09
C MET A 108 -23.61 -8.12 4.67
N TYR A 109 -24.18 -6.93 4.53
CA TYR A 109 -24.21 -6.26 3.23
C TYR A 109 -22.78 -6.00 2.71
N PRO A 110 -22.47 -6.25 1.42
CA PRO A 110 -21.13 -6.13 0.88
C PRO A 110 -20.47 -4.76 1.15
N ALA A 111 -21.24 -3.67 1.07
CA ALA A 111 -20.72 -2.33 1.35
C ALA A 111 -20.22 -2.21 2.79
N LEU A 112 -20.99 -2.70 3.77
CA LEU A 112 -20.61 -2.68 5.19
C LEU A 112 -19.42 -3.61 5.48
N PHE A 113 -19.37 -4.76 4.81
CA PHE A 113 -18.24 -5.69 4.89
C PHE A 113 -16.92 -5.03 4.52
N PHE A 114 -16.87 -4.38 3.37
CA PHE A 114 -15.65 -3.72 2.91
C PHE A 114 -15.32 -2.46 3.73
N GLU A 115 -16.31 -1.68 4.13
CA GLU A 115 -16.12 -0.51 4.99
C GLU A 115 -15.52 -0.91 6.35
N LYS A 116 -16.10 -1.92 7.01
CA LYS A 116 -15.58 -2.46 8.27
C LYS A 116 -14.18 -3.04 8.10
N SER A 117 -13.95 -3.85 7.07
CA SER A 117 -12.63 -4.43 6.78
C SER A 117 -11.58 -3.31 6.56
N SER A 118 -11.94 -2.26 5.85
CA SER A 118 -11.08 -1.10 5.60
C SER A 118 -10.75 -0.35 6.90
N MET A 119 -11.74 -0.09 7.74
CA MET A 119 -11.55 0.54 9.04
C MET A 119 -10.62 -0.30 9.94
N ILE A 120 -10.83 -1.59 10.03
CA ILE A 120 -10.02 -2.51 10.84
C ILE A 120 -8.58 -2.59 10.29
N ALA A 121 -8.41 -2.72 8.98
CA ALA A 121 -7.09 -2.72 8.34
C ALA A 121 -6.29 -1.45 8.68
N ARG A 122 -6.95 -0.28 8.67
CA ARG A 122 -6.34 1.00 9.05
C ARG A 122 -5.81 1.00 10.49
N LEU A 123 -6.54 0.40 11.42
CA LEU A 123 -6.10 0.32 12.82
C LEU A 123 -4.80 -0.49 12.96
N GLY A 124 -4.59 -1.49 12.11
CA GLY A 124 -3.34 -2.28 12.09
C GLY A 124 -2.18 -1.57 11.38
N SER A 125 -2.48 -0.95 10.24
CA SER A 125 -1.51 -0.19 9.43
C SER A 125 -2.28 0.82 8.59
N GLY A 126 -2.08 2.11 8.81
CA GLY A 126 -2.92 3.19 8.26
C GLY A 126 -3.30 3.00 6.79
N SER A 127 -2.32 2.88 5.90
CA SER A 127 -2.54 2.72 4.46
C SER A 127 -3.21 1.40 4.05
N ALA A 128 -3.25 0.40 4.95
CA ALA A 128 -3.87 -0.91 4.69
C ALA A 128 -5.37 -0.80 4.34
N CYS A 129 -6.05 0.26 4.81
CA CYS A 129 -7.45 0.49 4.48
C CYS A 129 -7.73 0.51 2.98
N ARG A 130 -6.76 0.91 2.15
CA ARG A 130 -6.90 0.96 0.69
C ARG A 130 -6.79 -0.42 0.04
N SER A 131 -6.02 -1.34 0.64
CA SER A 131 -5.75 -2.67 0.08
C SER A 131 -6.92 -3.66 0.18
N VAL A 132 -8.03 -3.27 0.77
CA VAL A 132 -9.26 -4.09 0.81
C VAL A 132 -10.17 -3.89 -0.39
N TYR A 133 -9.84 -2.96 -1.30
CA TYR A 133 -10.64 -2.66 -2.48
C TYR A 133 -9.87 -2.91 -3.77
N PRO A 134 -10.58 -3.18 -4.88
CA PRO A 134 -9.95 -3.29 -6.20
C PRO A 134 -9.61 -1.91 -6.79
N TYR A 135 -8.73 -1.92 -7.75
CA TYR A 135 -8.40 -0.79 -8.61
C TYR A 135 -7.90 0.42 -7.83
N MET A 136 -8.45 1.62 -8.10
CA MET A 136 -8.07 2.86 -7.43
C MET A 136 -8.93 3.14 -6.19
N VAL A 137 -8.28 3.63 -5.15
CA VAL A 137 -8.86 3.79 -3.81
C VAL A 137 -8.33 5.07 -3.18
N VAL A 138 -9.23 5.83 -2.54
CA VAL A 138 -8.89 7.05 -1.79
C VAL A 138 -9.06 6.83 -0.30
N TRP A 139 -8.11 7.30 0.49
CA TRP A 139 -8.19 7.38 1.94
C TRP A 139 -7.85 8.80 2.43
N GLY A 140 -8.67 9.31 3.32
CA GLY A 140 -8.64 10.68 3.81
C GLY A 140 -9.83 11.48 3.26
N LYS A 141 -10.43 12.30 4.12
CA LYS A 141 -11.54 13.16 3.71
C LYS A 141 -11.04 14.24 2.77
N HIS A 142 -11.69 14.37 1.60
CA HIS A 142 -11.32 15.33 0.57
C HIS A 142 -12.54 15.79 -0.22
N GLU A 143 -12.65 17.10 -0.50
CA GLU A 143 -13.83 17.68 -1.16
C GLU A 143 -14.06 17.20 -2.60
N ALA A 144 -12.99 16.93 -3.35
CA ALA A 144 -13.06 16.41 -4.72
C ALA A 144 -13.50 14.94 -4.79
N VAL A 145 -13.59 14.22 -3.66
CA VAL A 145 -13.97 12.80 -3.62
C VAL A 145 -15.17 12.60 -2.70
N PRO A 146 -16.37 12.45 -3.25
CA PRO A 146 -17.59 12.22 -2.46
C PRO A 146 -17.45 10.99 -1.56
N PHE A 147 -18.01 11.07 -0.36
CA PHE A 147 -18.01 10.01 0.66
C PHE A 147 -16.62 9.61 1.18
N SER A 148 -15.55 10.31 0.80
CA SER A 148 -14.22 10.08 1.35
C SER A 148 -14.19 10.26 2.87
N SER A 149 -13.39 9.43 3.55
CA SER A 149 -13.36 9.35 5.01
C SER A 149 -11.94 9.24 5.54
N ASN A 150 -11.71 9.74 6.74
CA ASN A 150 -10.47 9.52 7.48
C ASN A 150 -10.44 8.15 8.17
N GLU A 151 -11.61 7.53 8.38
CA GLU A 151 -11.76 6.29 9.15
C GLU A 151 -11.61 5.03 8.29
N TYR A 152 -11.98 5.11 7.02
CA TYR A 152 -11.89 4.01 6.04
C TYR A 152 -11.60 4.59 4.66
N ALA A 153 -11.21 3.73 3.75
CA ALA A 153 -10.98 4.10 2.35
C ALA A 153 -12.24 3.91 1.50
N VAL A 154 -12.31 4.58 0.37
CA VAL A 154 -13.42 4.48 -0.58
C VAL A 154 -12.91 4.15 -1.98
N PRO A 155 -13.62 3.30 -2.75
CA PRO A 155 -13.28 3.02 -4.15
C PRO A 155 -13.38 4.29 -5.02
N PHE A 156 -12.41 4.46 -5.93
CA PHE A 156 -12.37 5.56 -6.88
C PHE A 156 -11.95 5.05 -8.27
N TYR A 157 -12.85 4.36 -8.98
CA TYR A 157 -12.51 3.76 -10.28
C TYR A 157 -13.59 3.92 -11.35
N ASN A 158 -14.82 4.29 -11.00
CA ASN A 158 -15.92 4.35 -11.97
C ASN A 158 -15.73 5.44 -13.02
N GLU A 159 -15.20 6.58 -12.63
CA GLU A 159 -15.02 7.76 -13.45
C GLU A 159 -13.59 7.91 -14.02
N ILE A 160 -12.74 6.89 -13.85
CA ILE A 160 -11.36 6.92 -14.30
C ILE A 160 -11.26 6.62 -15.79
N HIS A 161 -10.43 7.40 -16.51
CA HIS A 161 -10.13 7.17 -17.90
C HIS A 161 -9.56 5.76 -18.13
N PRO A 162 -9.94 5.06 -19.22
CA PRO A 162 -9.53 3.68 -19.47
C PRO A 162 -8.02 3.42 -19.39
N VAL A 163 -7.19 4.38 -19.79
CA VAL A 163 -5.72 4.25 -19.76
C VAL A 163 -5.19 3.90 -18.37
N PHE A 164 -5.77 4.45 -17.31
CA PHE A 164 -5.33 4.18 -15.94
C PHE A 164 -5.89 2.87 -15.36
N LYS A 165 -6.86 2.23 -16.03
CA LYS A 165 -7.45 0.98 -15.55
C LYS A 165 -6.55 -0.24 -15.78
N THR A 166 -5.61 -0.12 -16.73
CA THR A 166 -4.66 -1.18 -17.10
C THR A 166 -3.21 -0.75 -16.92
N PHE A 167 -2.97 0.30 -16.14
CA PHE A 167 -1.63 0.83 -15.86
C PHE A 167 -0.72 -0.27 -15.31
N LYS A 168 0.51 -0.29 -15.79
CA LYS A 168 1.55 -1.21 -15.33
C LYS A 168 2.40 -0.54 -14.26
N ASP A 169 2.95 -1.36 -13.39
CA ASP A 169 3.89 -0.99 -12.34
C ASP A 169 5.07 -1.98 -12.36
N ALA A 170 6.27 -1.51 -12.63
CA ALA A 170 7.46 -2.31 -12.47
C ALA A 170 8.23 -1.84 -11.24
N ILE A 171 8.30 -2.70 -10.22
CA ILE A 171 8.96 -2.40 -8.96
C ILE A 171 10.43 -2.80 -9.05
N LEU A 172 11.30 -1.83 -9.14
CA LEU A 172 12.76 -2.00 -9.24
C LEU A 172 13.33 -2.12 -7.81
N ILE A 173 13.87 -3.28 -7.47
CA ILE A 173 14.43 -3.55 -6.16
C ILE A 173 15.89 -3.06 -6.12
N VAL A 174 16.08 -1.82 -5.71
CA VAL A 174 17.41 -1.22 -5.54
C VAL A 174 18.14 -1.78 -4.32
N SER A 175 17.39 -2.05 -3.25
CA SER A 175 17.86 -2.77 -2.07
C SER A 175 16.74 -3.56 -1.43
N SER A 176 17.04 -4.77 -0.96
CA SER A 176 16.18 -5.62 -0.14
C SER A 176 16.48 -5.54 1.35
N ASP A 177 17.41 -4.68 1.77
CA ASP A 177 17.74 -4.48 3.18
C ASP A 177 16.54 -3.94 3.98
N GLU A 178 16.50 -4.29 5.27
CA GLU A 178 15.52 -3.70 6.17
C GLU A 178 15.65 -2.17 6.18
N LYS A 179 14.51 -1.48 6.10
CA LYS A 179 14.46 -0.02 6.16
C LYS A 179 15.15 0.50 7.41
N ALA A 180 16.08 1.43 7.27
CA ALA A 180 16.74 2.10 8.38
C ALA A 180 15.74 2.80 9.32
N VAL A 181 14.59 3.25 8.78
CA VAL A 181 13.52 3.93 9.50
C VAL A 181 12.18 3.30 9.14
N SER A 182 11.42 2.88 10.13
CA SER A 182 10.06 2.38 9.88
C SER A 182 9.16 3.51 9.37
N SER A 183 8.14 3.18 8.57
CA SER A 183 7.15 4.17 8.09
C SER A 183 6.49 4.93 9.26
N ARG A 184 6.24 4.26 10.39
CA ARG A 184 5.69 4.91 11.59
C ARG A 184 6.65 5.94 12.19
N ALA A 185 7.94 5.63 12.26
CA ALA A 185 8.96 6.59 12.73
C ALA A 185 9.10 7.75 11.75
N GLY A 186 9.07 7.49 10.44
CA GLY A 186 9.07 8.53 9.41
C GLY A 186 7.87 9.50 9.55
N HIS A 187 6.68 8.98 9.81
CA HIS A 187 5.51 9.83 10.07
C HIS A 187 5.65 10.67 11.34
N ALA A 188 6.23 10.12 12.41
CA ALA A 188 6.45 10.86 13.65
C ALA A 188 7.41 12.05 13.46
N LEU A 189 8.35 11.97 12.51
CA LEU A 189 9.28 13.06 12.17
C LEU A 189 8.62 14.24 11.45
N MET A 190 7.35 14.12 11.06
CA MET A 190 6.58 15.25 10.55
C MET A 190 6.10 16.18 11.68
N GLU A 191 6.05 15.68 12.92
CA GLU A 191 5.76 16.52 14.08
C GLU A 191 6.91 17.52 14.29
N GLY A 192 6.58 18.82 14.24
CA GLY A 192 7.58 19.89 14.37
C GLY A 192 8.45 20.14 13.12
N ASN A 193 8.23 19.42 12.01
CA ASN A 193 8.92 19.71 10.76
C ASN A 193 8.42 21.06 10.19
N PRO A 194 9.30 22.04 9.93
CA PRO A 194 8.89 23.39 9.51
C PRO A 194 8.19 23.44 8.15
N PHE A 195 8.33 22.40 7.32
CA PHE A 195 7.76 22.31 5.98
C PHE A 195 6.49 21.43 5.93
N ALA A 196 6.10 20.77 7.03
CA ALA A 196 5.01 19.81 7.05
C ALA A 196 3.67 20.41 6.61
N GLU A 197 3.28 21.56 7.14
CA GLU A 197 1.99 22.19 6.83
C GLU A 197 1.89 22.60 5.35
N SER A 198 2.96 23.16 4.78
CA SER A 198 3.01 23.48 3.34
C SER A 198 2.91 22.23 2.48
N ARG A 199 3.54 21.13 2.93
CA ARG A 199 3.46 19.85 2.25
C ARG A 199 2.06 19.23 2.30
N TYR A 200 1.35 19.32 3.44
CA TYR A 200 -0.02 18.84 3.53
C TYR A 200 -0.94 19.60 2.58
N LYS A 201 -0.81 20.93 2.53
CA LYS A 201 -1.57 21.76 1.59
C LYS A 201 -1.25 21.43 0.12
N GLN A 202 0.02 21.16 -0.20
CA GLN A 202 0.42 20.70 -1.54
C GLN A 202 -0.25 19.38 -1.89
N ALA A 203 -0.26 18.39 -0.98
CA ALA A 203 -0.88 17.09 -1.20
C ALA A 203 -2.39 17.21 -1.46
N GLU A 204 -3.09 18.06 -0.73
CA GLU A 204 -4.52 18.32 -0.96
C GLU A 204 -4.77 18.95 -2.35
N ASN A 205 -3.97 19.93 -2.75
CA ASN A 205 -4.08 20.53 -4.08
C ASN A 205 -3.77 19.50 -5.18
N HIS A 206 -2.71 18.71 -5.02
CA HIS A 206 -2.34 17.66 -5.97
C HIS A 206 -3.42 16.59 -6.10
N LEU A 207 -4.11 16.24 -5.01
CA LEU A 207 -5.22 15.30 -5.10
C LEU A 207 -6.41 15.90 -5.86
N THR A 208 -6.73 17.17 -5.65
CA THR A 208 -7.75 17.88 -6.45
C THR A 208 -7.45 17.79 -7.95
N ASP A 209 -6.22 18.14 -8.33
CA ASP A 209 -5.78 18.11 -9.72
C ASP A 209 -5.75 16.67 -10.26
N LEU A 210 -5.23 15.71 -9.47
CA LEU A 210 -5.12 14.32 -9.85
C LEU A 210 -6.49 13.67 -10.11
N VAL A 211 -7.53 14.03 -9.36
CA VAL A 211 -8.90 13.57 -9.63
C VAL A 211 -9.37 13.99 -11.01
N ALA A 212 -9.10 15.22 -11.42
CA ALA A 212 -9.45 15.69 -12.77
C ALA A 212 -8.59 15.02 -13.86
N ILE A 213 -7.31 14.85 -13.62
CA ILE A 213 -6.35 14.18 -14.51
C ILE A 213 -6.73 12.72 -14.74
N LEU A 214 -7.07 11.99 -13.70
CA LEU A 214 -7.50 10.60 -13.79
C LEU A 214 -8.78 10.43 -14.62
N LYS A 215 -9.67 11.42 -14.62
CA LYS A 215 -10.88 11.44 -15.46
C LYS A 215 -10.58 11.77 -16.91
N SER A 216 -9.65 12.69 -17.16
CA SER A 216 -9.32 13.16 -18.52
C SER A 216 -8.37 12.24 -19.28
N GLY A 217 -7.53 11.49 -18.61
CA GLY A 217 -6.48 10.67 -19.24
C GLY A 217 -5.18 11.44 -19.54
N ASP A 218 -4.98 12.62 -18.93
CA ASP A 218 -3.80 13.47 -19.14
C ASP A 218 -2.57 12.84 -18.47
N LEU A 219 -1.79 12.09 -19.26
CA LEU A 219 -0.63 11.33 -18.79
C LEU A 219 0.53 12.24 -18.39
N ASP A 220 0.74 13.34 -19.06
CA ASP A 220 1.86 14.25 -18.78
C ASP A 220 1.67 14.90 -17.41
N ARG A 221 0.51 15.47 -17.15
CA ARG A 221 0.19 16.05 -15.84
C ARG A 221 0.12 14.99 -14.73
N PHE A 222 -0.33 13.77 -15.05
CA PHE A 222 -0.25 12.65 -14.11
C PHE A 222 1.18 12.42 -13.67
N GLY A 223 2.12 12.30 -14.62
CA GLY A 223 3.54 12.10 -14.34
C GLY A 223 4.14 13.23 -13.52
N GLU A 224 3.85 14.48 -13.85
CA GLU A 224 4.33 15.65 -13.08
C GLU A 224 3.93 15.57 -11.61
N ILE A 225 2.67 15.25 -11.33
CA ILE A 225 2.17 15.18 -9.94
C ILE A 225 2.79 14.01 -9.18
N ILE A 226 2.75 12.79 -9.72
CA ILE A 226 3.22 11.63 -8.96
C ILE A 226 4.71 11.66 -8.69
N GLU A 227 5.52 12.15 -9.64
CA GLU A 227 6.96 12.33 -9.46
C GLU A 227 7.25 13.42 -8.43
N ASN A 228 6.51 14.52 -8.45
CA ASN A 228 6.64 15.59 -7.46
C ASN A 228 6.25 15.11 -6.06
N GLU A 229 5.16 14.37 -5.91
CA GLU A 229 4.72 13.76 -4.65
C GLU A 229 5.80 12.86 -4.06
N ALA A 230 6.40 11.98 -4.87
CA ALA A 230 7.49 11.11 -4.47
C ALA A 230 8.70 11.90 -3.97
N LEU A 231 9.17 12.87 -4.76
CA LEU A 231 10.35 13.66 -4.43
C LEU A 231 10.14 14.56 -3.22
N THR A 232 8.95 15.14 -3.06
CA THR A 232 8.63 16.02 -1.92
C THR A 232 8.59 15.23 -0.61
N LEU A 233 8.08 13.99 -0.61
CA LEU A 233 8.14 13.12 0.56
C LEU A 233 9.60 12.90 1.01
N HIS A 234 10.48 12.56 0.07
CA HIS A 234 11.90 12.36 0.37
C HIS A 234 12.60 13.66 0.82
N ALA A 235 12.25 14.80 0.23
CA ALA A 235 12.75 16.10 0.66
C ALA A 235 12.40 16.40 2.14
N LEU A 236 11.17 16.09 2.57
CA LEU A 236 10.77 16.23 3.97
C LEU A 236 11.61 15.36 4.91
N MET A 237 11.93 14.13 4.51
CA MET A 237 12.79 13.23 5.27
C MET A 237 14.22 13.80 5.41
N MET A 238 14.75 14.38 4.33
CA MET A 238 16.06 15.06 4.35
C MET A 238 16.09 16.31 5.21
N CYS A 239 14.96 17.00 5.38
CA CYS A 239 14.80 18.19 6.21
C CYS A 239 14.30 17.91 7.63
N SER A 240 14.09 16.65 8.02
CA SER A 240 13.64 16.30 9.36
C SER A 240 14.76 16.38 10.40
N ALA A 241 14.44 16.32 11.68
CA ALA A 241 15.39 16.28 12.77
C ALA A 241 15.15 15.03 13.66
N PRO A 242 16.03 14.02 13.62
CA PRO A 242 17.21 13.88 12.75
C PRO A 242 16.88 13.74 11.27
N SER A 243 17.74 14.22 10.39
CA SER A 243 17.63 14.07 8.95
C SER A 243 18.06 12.67 8.51
N PHE A 244 17.44 12.15 7.44
CA PHE A 244 17.90 10.92 6.83
C PHE A 244 17.54 10.86 5.34
N MET A 245 18.33 10.12 4.59
CA MET A 245 18.11 9.86 3.17
C MET A 245 17.67 8.41 3.00
N LEU A 246 16.55 8.23 2.30
CA LEU A 246 16.02 6.91 1.95
C LEU A 246 16.41 6.49 0.53
N MET A 247 16.66 7.46 -0.34
CA MET A 247 17.18 7.20 -1.70
C MET A 247 18.66 6.81 -1.64
N LEU A 248 19.00 5.79 -2.42
CA LEU A 248 20.38 5.37 -2.67
C LEU A 248 20.90 5.97 -3.99
N PRO A 249 22.21 5.94 -4.27
CA PRO A 249 22.76 6.44 -5.53
C PRO A 249 22.10 5.79 -6.76
N ASN A 250 21.82 4.49 -6.72
CA ASN A 250 21.13 3.79 -7.80
C ASN A 250 19.68 4.24 -7.98
N THR A 251 18.96 4.63 -6.91
CA THR A 251 17.62 5.25 -7.01
C THR A 251 17.68 6.50 -7.87
N LEU A 252 18.62 7.40 -7.60
CA LEU A 252 18.79 8.63 -8.34
C LEU A 252 19.18 8.36 -9.80
N LYS A 253 20.03 7.36 -10.03
CA LYS A 253 20.43 6.99 -11.41
C LYS A 253 19.28 6.43 -12.21
N ILE A 254 18.42 5.61 -11.62
CA ILE A 254 17.19 5.09 -12.23
C ILE A 254 16.26 6.25 -12.60
N ILE A 255 16.03 7.20 -11.70
CA ILE A 255 15.19 8.38 -11.95
C ILE A 255 15.72 9.20 -13.15
N ASP A 256 17.01 9.44 -13.21
CA ASP A 256 17.65 10.15 -14.31
C ASP A 256 17.45 9.42 -15.65
N LEU A 257 17.66 8.10 -15.67
CA LEU A 257 17.46 7.27 -16.87
C LEU A 257 16.00 7.22 -17.32
N ILE A 258 15.04 7.17 -16.40
CA ILE A 258 13.60 7.23 -16.73
C ILE A 258 13.26 8.56 -17.42
N LYS A 259 13.71 9.68 -16.86
CA LYS A 259 13.47 11.01 -17.44
C LYS A 259 14.12 11.17 -18.82
N THR A 260 15.35 10.67 -18.96
CA THR A 260 16.07 10.68 -20.25
C THR A 260 15.33 9.85 -21.28
N PHE A 261 14.96 8.61 -20.96
CA PHE A 261 14.24 7.72 -21.87
C PHE A 261 12.90 8.35 -22.32
N ARG A 262 12.12 8.88 -21.37
CA ARG A 262 10.85 9.57 -21.70
C ARG A 262 11.07 10.72 -22.66
N THR A 263 12.08 11.57 -22.43
CA THR A 263 12.38 12.73 -23.26
C THR A 263 12.85 12.35 -24.66
N GLU A 264 13.72 11.34 -24.78
CA GLU A 264 14.30 10.92 -26.06
C GLU A 264 13.35 10.10 -26.92
N LYS A 265 12.47 9.28 -26.29
CA LYS A 265 11.58 8.35 -27.00
C LYS A 265 10.14 8.86 -27.11
N GLY A 266 9.75 9.86 -26.33
CA GLY A 266 8.37 10.31 -26.27
C GLY A 266 7.40 9.28 -25.66
N VAL A 267 7.94 8.31 -24.90
CA VAL A 267 7.14 7.24 -24.29
C VAL A 267 6.69 7.68 -22.89
N PRO A 268 5.39 7.64 -22.57
CA PRO A 268 4.90 7.99 -21.25
C PRO A 268 5.36 6.95 -20.20
N LEU A 269 6.35 7.34 -19.44
CA LEU A 269 7.01 6.53 -18.43
C LEU A 269 7.30 7.41 -17.22
N TYR A 270 6.82 7.02 -16.04
CA TYR A 270 6.88 7.82 -14.83
C TYR A 270 7.40 6.99 -13.66
N PHE A 271 7.80 7.66 -12.58
CA PHE A 271 8.18 6.97 -11.36
C PHE A 271 7.39 7.49 -10.14
N THR A 272 7.26 6.62 -9.17
CA THR A 272 6.90 7.00 -7.81
C THR A 272 7.76 6.24 -6.80
N LEU A 273 7.85 6.74 -5.59
CA LEU A 273 8.65 6.18 -4.51
C LEU A 273 7.79 6.02 -3.26
N ASP A 274 7.94 4.89 -2.58
CA ASP A 274 7.53 4.74 -1.19
C ASP A 274 8.66 5.23 -0.25
N ALA A 275 8.50 5.14 1.04
CA ALA A 275 9.54 5.47 2.01
C ALA A 275 10.68 4.43 1.98
N GLY A 276 11.51 4.48 0.96
CA GLY A 276 12.62 3.54 0.71
C GLY A 276 13.35 3.84 -0.58
N PRO A 277 14.38 3.03 -0.93
CA PRO A 277 15.19 3.23 -2.12
C PRO A 277 14.60 2.65 -3.40
N ASN A 278 13.57 1.80 -3.30
CA ASN A 278 13.01 1.07 -4.43
C ASN A 278 12.11 1.98 -5.27
N VAL A 279 12.13 1.78 -6.58
CA VAL A 279 11.45 2.65 -7.54
C VAL A 279 10.30 1.91 -8.18
N HIS A 280 9.11 2.48 -8.13
CA HIS A 280 7.96 2.06 -8.92
C HIS A 280 7.95 2.79 -10.26
N VAL A 281 7.97 2.06 -11.34
CA VAL A 281 7.94 2.58 -12.70
C VAL A 281 6.55 2.37 -13.27
N LEU A 282 5.86 3.47 -13.55
CA LEU A 282 4.46 3.49 -13.95
C LEU A 282 4.33 3.83 -15.43
N TYR A 283 3.55 3.04 -16.18
CA TYR A 283 3.38 3.22 -17.63
C TYR A 283 2.05 2.64 -18.13
N PRO A 284 1.50 3.20 -19.25
CA PRO A 284 0.32 2.63 -19.90
C PRO A 284 0.60 1.25 -20.50
N GLU A 285 -0.41 0.38 -20.50
CA GLU A 285 -0.31 -0.98 -21.03
C GLU A 285 0.17 -1.04 -22.49
N GLU A 286 -0.22 -0.09 -23.32
CA GLU A 286 0.17 -0.03 -24.75
C GLU A 286 1.67 0.10 -24.98
N HIS A 287 2.42 0.61 -23.99
CA HIS A 287 3.88 0.76 -24.03
C HIS A 287 4.66 -0.37 -23.36
N THR A 288 3.98 -1.43 -22.89
CA THR A 288 4.58 -2.53 -22.13
C THR A 288 5.83 -3.10 -22.79
N ALA A 289 5.78 -3.47 -24.06
CA ALA A 289 6.89 -4.12 -24.74
C ALA A 289 8.16 -3.26 -24.85
N GLU A 290 8.00 -1.95 -25.06
CA GLU A 290 9.11 -1.02 -25.17
C GLU A 290 9.70 -0.70 -23.77
N VAL A 291 8.84 -0.43 -22.81
CA VAL A 291 9.24 -0.09 -21.45
C VAL A 291 9.91 -1.27 -20.75
N GLU A 292 9.34 -2.47 -20.83
CA GLU A 292 9.95 -3.65 -20.22
C GLU A 292 11.30 -4.01 -20.86
N ARG A 293 11.47 -3.77 -22.16
CA ARG A 293 12.77 -3.90 -22.82
C ARG A 293 13.78 -2.90 -22.26
N PHE A 294 13.39 -1.65 -22.06
CA PHE A 294 14.24 -0.64 -21.44
C PHE A 294 14.59 -1.00 -20.01
N ILE A 295 13.61 -1.43 -19.21
CA ILE A 295 13.84 -1.90 -17.84
C ILE A 295 14.85 -3.04 -17.83
N ASN A 296 14.63 -4.11 -18.61
CA ASN A 296 15.46 -5.31 -18.61
C ASN A 296 16.88 -5.06 -19.12
N ASN A 297 17.06 -4.17 -20.09
CA ASN A 297 18.37 -3.92 -20.72
C ASN A 297 19.17 -2.81 -20.03
N THR A 298 18.53 -1.93 -19.26
CA THR A 298 19.18 -0.73 -18.72
C THR A 298 18.97 -0.58 -17.22
N LEU A 299 17.72 -0.60 -16.73
CA LEU A 299 17.44 -0.26 -15.34
C LEU A 299 17.79 -1.39 -14.36
N THR A 300 17.69 -2.64 -14.78
CA THR A 300 18.03 -3.79 -13.94
C THR A 300 19.49 -3.80 -13.47
N ASP A 301 20.42 -3.15 -14.19
CA ASP A 301 21.82 -3.04 -13.77
C ASP A 301 22.00 -2.24 -12.47
N TYR A 302 21.01 -1.44 -12.10
CA TYR A 302 20.97 -0.64 -10.87
C TYR A 302 20.13 -1.29 -9.77
N CYS A 303 19.55 -2.47 -10.02
CA CYS A 303 18.77 -3.25 -9.08
C CYS A 303 19.61 -4.32 -8.40
N GLU A 304 19.32 -4.60 -7.13
CA GLU A 304 19.93 -5.70 -6.39
C GLU A 304 19.64 -7.03 -7.10
N GLN A 305 20.69 -7.77 -7.48
CA GLN A 305 20.57 -9.04 -8.21
C GLN A 305 19.67 -8.94 -9.47
N ARG A 306 19.59 -7.75 -10.08
CA ARG A 306 18.71 -7.44 -11.23
C ARG A 306 17.22 -7.73 -10.96
N LYS A 307 16.77 -7.65 -9.72
CA LYS A 307 15.40 -7.97 -9.32
C LYS A 307 14.41 -6.88 -9.73
N VAL A 308 13.37 -7.29 -10.44
CA VAL A 308 12.20 -6.48 -10.78
C VAL A 308 10.94 -7.32 -10.55
N ILE A 309 9.90 -6.68 -10.02
CA ILE A 309 8.56 -7.27 -9.95
C ILE A 309 7.70 -6.52 -10.95
N PHE A 310 7.27 -7.20 -12.01
CA PHE A 310 6.31 -6.65 -12.95
C PHE A 310 4.89 -6.86 -12.44
N ASP A 311 4.17 -5.77 -12.28
CA ASP A 311 2.83 -5.74 -11.74
C ASP A 311 1.93 -4.79 -12.54
N GLN A 312 0.70 -4.66 -12.12
CA GLN A 312 -0.31 -3.82 -12.77
C GLN A 312 -1.43 -3.46 -11.79
N VAL A 313 -2.34 -2.59 -12.23
CA VAL A 313 -3.58 -2.31 -11.52
C VAL A 313 -4.36 -3.60 -11.30
N GLY A 314 -4.60 -3.93 -10.03
CA GLY A 314 -5.17 -5.20 -9.58
C GLY A 314 -6.67 -5.17 -9.37
N LYS A 315 -7.27 -6.35 -9.44
CA LYS A 315 -8.70 -6.60 -9.23
C LYS A 315 -9.10 -6.66 -7.75
N GLY A 316 -8.12 -6.45 -6.85
CA GLY A 316 -8.36 -6.46 -5.42
C GLY A 316 -8.37 -7.84 -4.77
N PRO A 317 -8.76 -7.92 -3.49
CA PRO A 317 -8.70 -9.15 -2.74
C PRO A 317 -9.67 -10.21 -3.27
N VAL A 318 -9.24 -11.46 -3.19
CA VAL A 318 -10.04 -12.62 -3.58
C VAL A 318 -10.15 -13.57 -2.39
N ARG A 319 -11.36 -14.05 -2.10
CA ARG A 319 -11.56 -15.11 -1.10
C ARG A 319 -11.08 -16.44 -1.70
N LEU A 320 -10.13 -17.07 -1.01
CA LEU A 320 -9.70 -18.42 -1.32
C LEU A 320 -10.75 -19.44 -0.84
N LYS A 321 -10.82 -20.57 -1.53
CA LYS A 321 -11.77 -21.65 -1.18
C LYS A 321 -11.23 -22.48 -0.01
#